data_86f243843042c420d3221e23f2550bbc
#
_entry.id   86f243843042c420d3221e23f2550bbc
#
_cell.length_a   1.000
_cell.length_b   1.000
_cell.length_c   1.000
_cell.angle_alpha   90.00
_cell.angle_beta   90.00
_cell.angle_gamma   90.00
#
_symmetry.space_group_name_H-M   'P 1'
#
loop_
_entity.id
_entity.type
_entity.pdbx_description
1 polymer ?
#
loop_
_entity_poly.entity_id
_entity_poly.type
_entity_poly.pdbx_seq_one_letter_code
_entity_poly.pdbx_strand_id
1 'polypeptide(L)'
;MQATLRLTVAQAIVKWLVNQYIEIDGIQTRICGGGFGIFGHGNVPCLGEALYPVHEQLPLYRGQNEQSMGFAAAAYAKYHLRRRFMFCTASAGPGTANLLTAAALAHANRLPMLLLCGDTFLTRLPDPVLQQLEHFSNPS
;
A
#
# COMPACT_ATOMS: atom_id res chain seq x y z
N MET A 1 16.40 0.46 29.32
CA MET A 1 16.75 0.91 27.95
C MET A 1 15.67 0.38 27.01
N GLN A 2 14.99 1.25 26.27
CA GLN A 2 14.07 0.82 25.22
C GLN A 2 14.89 0.16 24.10
N ALA A 3 14.57 -1.08 23.74
CA ALA A 3 15.23 -1.77 22.63
C ALA A 3 14.91 -1.04 21.32
N THR A 4 15.92 -0.54 20.63
CA THR A 4 15.78 0.07 19.31
C THR A 4 15.93 -0.99 18.23
N LEU A 5 15.10 -0.90 17.20
CA LEU A 5 15.14 -1.80 16.06
C LEU A 5 15.46 -1.01 14.79
N ARG A 6 16.49 -1.43 14.06
CA ARG A 6 16.85 -0.83 12.77
C ARG A 6 16.09 -1.54 11.66
N LEU A 7 15.28 -0.81 10.92
CA LEU A 7 14.45 -1.31 9.83
C LEU A 7 14.55 -0.39 8.61
N THR A 8 14.31 -0.93 7.43
CA THR A 8 13.95 -0.10 6.27
C THR A 8 12.52 0.44 6.46
N VAL A 9 12.17 1.50 5.73
CA VAL A 9 10.80 2.05 5.78
C VAL A 9 9.77 0.99 5.39
N ALA A 10 10.04 0.18 4.36
CA ALA A 10 9.16 -0.91 3.94
C ALA A 10 8.95 -1.94 5.06
N GLN A 11 10.04 -2.36 5.72
CA GLN A 11 9.96 -3.29 6.86
C GLN A 11 9.16 -2.70 8.04
N ALA A 12 9.32 -1.40 8.30
CA ALA A 12 8.59 -0.71 9.35
C ALA A 12 7.08 -0.66 9.05
N ILE A 13 6.70 -0.30 7.80
CA ILE A 13 5.31 -0.29 7.34
C ILE A 13 4.68 -1.68 7.46
N VAL A 14 5.34 -2.71 6.94
CA VAL A 14 4.82 -4.08 6.96
C VAL A 14 4.68 -4.58 8.39
N LYS A 15 5.69 -4.36 9.23
CA LYS A 15 5.64 -4.72 10.66
C LYS A 15 4.50 -4.00 11.39
N TRP A 16 4.26 -2.74 11.07
CA TRP A 16 3.15 -1.98 11.62
C TRP A 16 1.81 -2.59 11.19
N LEU A 17 1.60 -2.85 9.90
CA LEU A 17 0.37 -3.41 9.35
C LEU A 17 0.00 -4.78 9.95
N VAL A 18 0.99 -5.64 10.15
CA VAL A 18 0.78 -6.98 10.74
C VAL A 18 0.28 -6.90 12.19
N ASN A 19 0.64 -5.82 12.90
CA ASN A 19 0.33 -5.65 14.32
C ASN A 19 -0.91 -4.76 14.59
N GLN A 20 -1.67 -4.39 13.56
CA GLN A 20 -2.89 -3.61 13.75
C GLN A 20 -4.10 -4.53 13.93
N TYR A 21 -4.74 -4.41 15.06
CA TYR A 21 -5.92 -5.19 15.43
C TYR A 21 -7.06 -4.29 15.90
N ILE A 22 -8.27 -4.75 15.71
CA ILE A 22 -9.49 -4.20 16.30
C ILE A 22 -10.19 -5.30 17.10
N GLU A 23 -10.75 -4.95 18.24
CA GLU A 23 -11.59 -5.84 19.02
C GLU A 23 -13.06 -5.40 18.90
N ILE A 24 -13.94 -6.33 18.53
CA ILE A 24 -15.38 -6.11 18.41
C ILE A 24 -16.07 -7.31 19.02
N ASP A 25 -16.94 -7.07 19.99
CA ASP A 25 -17.70 -8.09 20.72
C ASP A 25 -16.79 -9.21 21.30
N GLY A 26 -15.62 -8.82 21.81
CA GLY A 26 -14.63 -9.75 22.39
C GLY A 26 -13.80 -10.53 21.34
N ILE A 27 -14.00 -10.27 20.04
CA ILE A 27 -13.26 -10.93 18.97
C ILE A 27 -12.19 -9.97 18.43
N GLN A 28 -10.93 -10.35 18.62
CA GLN A 28 -9.79 -9.60 18.08
C GLN A 28 -9.55 -9.99 16.63
N THR A 29 -9.52 -9.00 15.74
CA THR A 29 -9.35 -9.20 14.30
C THR A 29 -8.29 -8.25 13.75
N ARG A 30 -7.38 -8.75 12.91
CA ARG A 30 -6.42 -7.88 12.21
C ARG A 30 -7.17 -6.99 11.22
N ILE A 31 -6.91 -5.67 11.28
CA ILE A 31 -7.62 -4.70 10.42
C ILE A 31 -7.11 -4.68 8.98
N CYS A 32 -5.82 -4.97 8.74
CA CYS A 32 -5.30 -5.14 7.39
C CYS A 32 -5.39 -6.61 6.98
N GLY A 33 -6.20 -6.90 5.96
CA GLY A 33 -6.42 -8.27 5.46
C GLY A 33 -5.39 -8.74 4.46
N GLY A 34 -4.45 -7.89 4.06
CA GLY A 34 -3.48 -8.14 3.00
C GLY A 34 -3.42 -7.01 2.00
N GLY A 35 -2.92 -7.27 0.80
CA GLY A 35 -2.82 -6.26 -0.23
C GLY A 35 -2.90 -6.80 -1.64
N PHE A 36 -3.07 -5.87 -2.58
CA PHE A 36 -2.93 -6.10 -4.01
C PHE A 36 -1.69 -5.36 -4.52
N GLY A 37 -0.96 -5.96 -5.46
CA GLY A 37 0.24 -5.34 -5.98
C GLY A 37 0.53 -5.58 -7.44
N ILE A 38 0.96 -4.52 -8.11
CA ILE A 38 1.73 -4.52 -9.35
C ILE A 38 2.96 -3.68 -9.06
N PHE A 39 4.05 -4.32 -8.70
CA PHE A 39 5.24 -3.62 -8.25
C PHE A 39 5.91 -2.82 -9.37
N GLY A 40 6.34 -1.59 -9.04
CA GLY A 40 7.40 -0.92 -9.75
C GLY A 40 8.77 -1.45 -9.33
N HIS A 41 9.80 -1.12 -10.10
CA HIS A 41 11.17 -1.65 -9.94
C HIS A 41 11.74 -1.45 -8.53
N GLY A 42 11.53 -0.29 -7.91
CA GLY A 42 12.02 0.00 -6.57
C GLY A 42 11.29 -0.77 -5.46
N ASN A 43 10.01 -1.08 -5.66
CA ASN A 43 9.18 -1.73 -4.64
C ASN A 43 9.34 -3.26 -4.63
N VAL A 44 9.89 -3.87 -5.68
CA VAL A 44 10.20 -5.32 -5.67
C VAL A 44 11.23 -5.66 -4.58
N PRO A 45 12.45 -5.06 -4.56
CA PRO A 45 13.43 -5.34 -3.53
C PRO A 45 13.14 -4.66 -2.18
N CYS A 46 12.21 -3.73 -2.11
CA CYS A 46 11.87 -3.04 -0.86
C CYS A 46 10.63 -3.64 -0.20
N LEU A 47 9.46 -3.34 -0.77
CA LEU A 47 8.18 -3.77 -0.19
C LEU A 47 7.96 -5.28 -0.39
N GLY A 48 8.34 -5.83 -1.55
CA GLY A 48 8.23 -7.25 -1.84
C GLY A 48 9.04 -8.11 -0.86
N GLU A 49 10.30 -7.74 -0.61
CA GLU A 49 11.14 -8.43 0.39
C GLU A 49 10.60 -8.30 1.82
N ALA A 50 10.04 -7.14 2.17
CA ALA A 50 9.46 -6.92 3.49
C ALA A 50 8.18 -7.75 3.72
N LEU A 51 7.39 -7.98 2.68
CA LEU A 51 6.16 -8.78 2.73
C LEU A 51 6.42 -10.30 2.76
N TYR A 52 7.51 -10.75 2.13
CA TYR A 52 7.79 -12.17 1.99
C TYR A 52 7.81 -12.95 3.32
N PRO A 53 8.47 -12.49 4.40
CA PRO A 53 8.49 -13.20 5.68
C PRO A 53 7.13 -13.30 6.39
N VAL A 54 6.19 -12.45 6.03
CA VAL A 54 4.86 -12.34 6.68
C VAL A 54 3.70 -12.70 5.75
N HIS A 55 3.99 -13.37 4.64
CA HIS A 55 2.99 -13.64 3.59
C HIS A 55 1.76 -14.44 4.07
N GLU A 56 1.90 -15.28 5.09
CA GLU A 56 0.77 -15.97 5.70
C GLU A 56 -0.12 -15.04 6.52
N GLN A 57 0.47 -14.02 7.14
CA GLN A 57 -0.23 -13.07 7.99
C GLN A 57 -0.77 -11.88 7.20
N LEU A 58 -0.08 -11.48 6.15
CA LEU A 58 -0.38 -10.34 5.30
C LEU A 58 -0.20 -10.73 3.82
N PRO A 59 -1.13 -11.51 3.26
CA PRO A 59 -1.01 -12.01 1.90
C PRO A 59 -1.02 -10.88 0.88
N LEU A 60 -0.19 -11.02 -0.16
CA LEU A 60 -0.17 -10.13 -1.31
C LEU A 60 -0.72 -10.87 -2.53
N TYR A 61 -1.72 -10.28 -3.15
CA TYR A 61 -2.33 -10.78 -4.38
C TYR A 61 -1.87 -9.97 -5.57
N ARG A 62 -1.35 -10.63 -6.59
CA ARG A 62 -0.98 -9.96 -7.83
C ARG A 62 -2.22 -9.58 -8.61
N GLY A 63 -2.35 -8.30 -8.95
CA GLY A 63 -3.37 -7.81 -9.87
C GLY A 63 -2.91 -7.80 -11.32
N GLN A 64 -3.85 -7.52 -12.22
CA GLN A 64 -3.61 -7.33 -13.66
C GLN A 64 -3.78 -5.87 -14.09
N ASN A 65 -4.43 -5.07 -13.24
CA ASN A 65 -4.70 -3.65 -13.48
C ASN A 65 -4.88 -2.95 -12.13
N GLU A 66 -4.24 -1.80 -11.95
CA GLU A 66 -4.20 -1.09 -10.67
C GLU A 66 -5.58 -0.56 -10.26
N GLN A 67 -6.34 -0.02 -11.20
CA GLN A 67 -7.70 0.45 -10.91
C GLN A 67 -8.60 -0.68 -10.41
N SER A 68 -8.52 -1.85 -11.05
CA SER A 68 -9.26 -3.03 -10.64
C SER A 68 -8.85 -3.53 -9.25
N MET A 69 -7.56 -3.48 -8.91
CA MET A 69 -7.06 -3.78 -7.57
C MET A 69 -7.65 -2.82 -6.53
N GLY A 70 -7.67 -1.53 -6.83
CA GLY A 70 -8.26 -0.53 -5.95
C GLY A 70 -9.77 -0.75 -5.74
N PHE A 71 -10.50 -1.11 -6.79
CA PHE A 71 -11.93 -1.46 -6.65
C PHE A 71 -12.14 -2.73 -5.82
N ALA A 72 -11.29 -3.74 -5.99
CA ALA A 72 -11.34 -4.95 -5.16
C ALA A 72 -11.06 -4.63 -3.68
N ALA A 73 -10.09 -3.76 -3.39
CA ALA A 73 -9.81 -3.30 -2.04
C ALA A 73 -10.99 -2.51 -1.44
N ALA A 74 -11.64 -1.64 -2.22
CA ALA A 74 -12.84 -0.93 -1.81
C ALA A 74 -14.00 -1.89 -1.52
N ALA A 75 -14.21 -2.89 -2.38
CA ALA A 75 -15.23 -3.93 -2.18
C ALA A 75 -14.97 -4.76 -0.91
N TYR A 76 -13.70 -5.11 -0.65
CA TYR A 76 -13.29 -5.80 0.57
C TYR A 76 -13.65 -4.98 1.82
N ALA A 77 -13.30 -3.70 1.83
CA ALA A 77 -13.63 -2.81 2.96
C ALA A 77 -15.14 -2.66 3.16
N LYS A 78 -15.90 -2.59 2.07
CA LYS A 78 -17.38 -2.53 2.12
C LYS A 78 -17.97 -3.83 2.67
N TYR A 79 -17.50 -4.98 2.19
CA TYR A 79 -17.94 -6.31 2.67
C TYR A 79 -17.68 -6.48 4.16
N HIS A 80 -16.54 -6.03 4.66
CA HIS A 80 -16.20 -6.06 6.08
C HIS A 80 -16.76 -4.89 6.89
N LEU A 81 -17.77 -4.18 6.40
CA LEU A 81 -18.43 -3.07 7.10
C LEU A 81 -17.44 -1.99 7.59
N ARG A 82 -16.39 -1.73 6.82
CA ARG A 82 -15.27 -0.79 7.12
C ARG A 82 -14.39 -1.18 8.32
N ARG A 83 -14.57 -2.39 8.87
CA ARG A 83 -13.76 -2.89 10.00
C ARG A 83 -12.41 -3.44 9.57
N ARG A 84 -12.24 -3.71 8.27
CA ARG A 84 -11.00 -4.22 7.67
C ARG A 84 -10.75 -3.52 6.34
N PHE A 85 -9.48 -3.45 5.96
CA PHE A 85 -9.06 -2.89 4.67
C PHE A 85 -7.99 -3.75 4.00
N MET A 86 -7.76 -3.49 2.72
CA MET A 86 -6.62 -3.98 1.95
C MET A 86 -5.73 -2.78 1.59
N PHE A 87 -4.41 -3.01 1.49
CA PHE A 87 -3.54 -2.04 0.83
C PHE A 87 -3.44 -2.34 -0.68
N CYS A 88 -3.11 -1.31 -1.46
CA CYS A 88 -2.71 -1.47 -2.86
C CYS A 88 -1.34 -0.84 -3.05
N THR A 89 -0.47 -1.51 -3.81
CA THR A 89 0.81 -0.96 -4.22
C THR A 89 0.95 -0.97 -5.74
N ALA A 90 1.50 0.12 -6.27
CA ALA A 90 1.70 0.32 -7.70
C ALA A 90 3.05 0.99 -7.98
N SER A 91 3.48 0.96 -9.24
CA SER A 91 4.65 1.69 -9.69
C SER A 91 4.45 3.21 -9.58
N ALA A 92 5.53 3.97 -9.61
CA ALA A 92 5.50 5.40 -9.86
C ALA A 92 4.83 5.69 -11.21
N GLY A 93 4.36 6.91 -11.41
CA GLY A 93 3.78 7.37 -12.66
C GLY A 93 2.46 6.68 -13.01
N PRO A 94 2.38 5.97 -14.16
CA PRO A 94 1.10 5.46 -14.67
C PRO A 94 0.42 4.46 -13.75
N GLY A 95 1.18 3.63 -13.00
CA GLY A 95 0.60 2.69 -12.04
C GLY A 95 -0.12 3.40 -10.91
N THR A 96 0.51 4.38 -10.30
CA THR A 96 -0.10 5.23 -9.25
C THR A 96 -1.26 6.05 -9.82
N ALA A 97 -1.11 6.66 -10.99
CA ALA A 97 -2.18 7.42 -11.64
C ALA A 97 -3.42 6.55 -11.90
N ASN A 98 -3.24 5.28 -12.24
CA ASN A 98 -4.34 4.35 -12.49
C ASN A 98 -5.12 3.96 -11.20
N LEU A 99 -4.59 4.21 -10.01
CA LEU A 99 -5.29 4.01 -8.73
C LEU A 99 -6.23 5.17 -8.37
N LEU A 100 -6.11 6.33 -9.00
CA LEU A 100 -6.83 7.55 -8.59
C LEU A 100 -8.34 7.39 -8.60
N THR A 101 -8.92 6.75 -9.61
CA THR A 101 -10.37 6.52 -9.69
C THR A 101 -10.87 5.67 -8.53
N ALA A 102 -10.12 4.62 -8.17
CA ALA A 102 -10.47 3.78 -7.03
C ALA A 102 -10.29 4.51 -5.70
N ALA A 103 -9.27 5.35 -5.57
CA ALA A 103 -9.07 6.22 -4.41
C ALA A 103 -10.24 7.20 -4.24
N ALA A 104 -10.67 7.84 -5.32
CA ALA A 104 -11.83 8.74 -5.32
C ALA A 104 -13.12 8.00 -4.92
N LEU A 105 -13.35 6.80 -5.43
CA LEU A 105 -14.48 5.96 -5.05
C LEU A 105 -14.45 5.60 -3.57
N ALA A 106 -13.29 5.17 -3.07
CA ALA A 106 -13.12 4.82 -1.66
C ALA A 106 -13.36 6.04 -0.76
N HIS A 107 -12.81 7.21 -1.14
CA HIS A 107 -13.02 8.47 -0.42
C HIS A 107 -14.50 8.87 -0.38
N ALA A 108 -15.18 8.90 -1.53
CA ALA A 108 -16.59 9.28 -1.62
C ALA A 108 -17.51 8.35 -0.79
N ASN A 109 -17.17 7.08 -0.70
CA ASN A 109 -17.92 6.08 0.06
C ASN A 109 -17.41 5.88 1.51
N ARG A 110 -16.38 6.63 1.93
CA ARG A 110 -15.75 6.52 3.26
C ARG A 110 -15.28 5.09 3.56
N LEU A 111 -14.67 4.45 2.57
CA LEU A 111 -14.12 3.09 2.68
C LEU A 111 -12.62 3.18 3.01
N PRO A 112 -12.13 2.48 4.04
CA PRO A 112 -10.72 2.46 4.36
C PRO A 112 -9.93 1.71 3.27
N MET A 113 -8.86 2.34 2.80
CA MET A 113 -7.91 1.78 1.84
C MET A 113 -6.55 2.44 2.08
N LEU A 114 -5.48 1.67 2.02
CA LEU A 114 -4.12 2.20 2.08
C LEU A 114 -3.47 2.06 0.70
N LEU A 115 -2.94 3.15 0.17
CA LEU A 115 -2.20 3.17 -1.09
C LEU A 115 -0.71 3.36 -0.79
N LEU A 116 0.11 2.38 -1.16
CA LEU A 116 1.57 2.37 -1.04
C LEU A 116 2.16 2.54 -2.44
N CYS A 117 2.10 3.75 -2.93
CA CYS A 117 2.53 4.08 -4.27
C CYS A 117 4.05 4.21 -4.37
N GLY A 118 4.63 3.76 -5.49
CA GLY A 118 5.99 4.11 -5.85
C GLY A 118 6.10 5.62 -6.11
N ASP A 119 7.28 6.18 -5.84
CA ASP A 119 7.54 7.60 -6.01
C ASP A 119 8.99 7.83 -6.44
N THR A 120 9.36 9.09 -6.64
CA THR A 120 10.69 9.54 -6.99
C THR A 120 11.59 9.63 -5.76
N PHE A 121 12.90 9.83 -6.00
CA PHE A 121 13.85 10.04 -4.90
C PHE A 121 13.63 11.40 -4.23
N LEU A 122 13.46 11.40 -2.92
CA LEU A 122 13.30 12.64 -2.15
C LEU A 122 14.57 13.51 -2.16
N THR A 123 15.75 12.89 -2.16
CA THR A 123 17.03 13.57 -1.92
C THR A 123 17.93 13.66 -3.14
N ARG A 124 17.54 13.06 -4.25
CA ARG A 124 18.34 13.01 -5.51
C ARG A 124 17.55 13.60 -6.67
N LEU A 125 17.06 14.79 -6.52
CA LEU A 125 16.43 15.53 -7.60
C LEU A 125 17.51 16.30 -8.40
N PRO A 126 17.50 16.28 -9.75
CA PRO A 126 16.42 15.80 -10.62
C PRO A 126 16.65 14.39 -11.22
N ASP A 127 17.09 13.42 -10.44
CA ASP A 127 17.27 12.04 -10.94
C ASP A 127 15.90 11.40 -11.27
N PRO A 128 15.55 11.23 -12.55
CA PRO A 128 14.27 10.60 -12.90
C PRO A 128 14.29 9.11 -12.58
N VAL A 129 13.14 8.58 -12.14
CA VAL A 129 12.91 7.14 -12.01
C VAL A 129 12.17 6.61 -13.23
N LEU A 130 12.29 5.31 -13.47
CA LEU A 130 11.55 4.66 -14.55
C LEU A 130 10.04 4.88 -14.38
N GLN A 131 9.36 5.22 -15.47
CA GLN A 131 7.91 5.51 -15.54
C GLN A 131 7.47 6.81 -14.82
N GLN A 132 8.40 7.64 -14.40
CA GLN A 132 8.07 8.91 -13.78
C GLN A 132 7.28 9.81 -14.74
N LEU A 133 6.19 10.37 -14.24
CA LEU A 133 5.37 11.37 -14.94
C LEU A 133 5.51 12.76 -14.32
N GLU A 134 6.02 12.84 -13.12
CA GLU A 134 6.17 14.07 -12.34
C GLU A 134 7.30 14.94 -12.91
N HIS A 135 7.08 16.26 -12.92
CA HIS A 135 8.08 17.25 -13.30
C HIS A 135 8.80 17.81 -12.07
N PHE A 136 10.13 17.87 -12.11
CA PHE A 136 10.93 18.43 -11.01
C PHE A 136 11.00 19.97 -11.01
N SER A 137 10.47 20.63 -12.02
CA SER A 137 10.64 22.07 -12.23
C SER A 137 9.78 22.96 -11.33
N ASN A 138 8.94 22.40 -10.48
CA ASN A 138 8.09 23.19 -9.59
C ASN A 138 8.02 22.52 -8.20
N PRO A 139 8.93 22.86 -7.27
CA PRO A 139 8.68 22.57 -5.86
C PRO A 139 7.54 23.52 -5.41
N SER A 140 6.32 23.02 -5.41
CA SER A 140 5.20 23.71 -4.78
C SER A 140 5.20 23.47 -3.29
#